data_41b4669e75b54a0a801ffc02a40f9ead
#
_entry.id   41b4669e75b54a0a801ffc02a40f9ead
#
_cell.length_a   1.000
_cell.length_b   1.000
_cell.length_c   1.000
_cell.angle_alpha   90.00
_cell.angle_beta   90.00
_cell.angle_gamma   90.00
#
_symmetry.space_group_name_H-M   'P 1'
#
loop_
_entity.id
_entity.type
_entity.pdbx_description
1 polymer ?
#
loop_
_entity_poly.entity_id
_entity_poly.type
_entity_poly.pdbx_seq_one_letter_code
_entity_poly.pdbx_strand_id
1 'polypeptide(L)'
;MLKLYNTFTKSLETLESTGSDIKIYLCGPTVQSSPHIGHGRSAVVFDFMVRYIKFSGNSVIFARNITDIDDKIIEKSIEENITYQELGERVTKEFKDSYDALNCLTPDFEPKATETIDQMIELIDDLIEKNYGYITKSGVYFDVSKYDSYLELSGRSFDEVLRGTRVNVEEDKKNPCLLYTSPSPRD
;
A
#
# COMPACT_ATOMS: atom_id res chain seq x y z
N MET A 1 13.08 -14.62 -21.04
CA MET A 1 12.82 -14.51 -19.58
C MET A 1 12.62 -13.05 -19.23
N LEU A 2 11.60 -12.75 -18.43
CA LEU A 2 11.34 -11.39 -17.94
C LEU A 2 12.42 -10.99 -16.92
N LYS A 3 12.96 -9.78 -17.08
CA LYS A 3 13.87 -9.18 -16.08
C LYS A 3 13.19 -7.97 -15.47
N LEU A 4 13.25 -7.89 -14.14
CA LEU A 4 12.73 -6.78 -13.37
C LEU A 4 13.85 -6.12 -12.57
N TYR A 5 13.78 -4.81 -12.40
CA TYR A 5 14.68 -4.11 -11.50
C TYR A 5 14.26 -4.39 -10.05
N ASN A 6 15.18 -4.99 -9.30
CA ASN A 6 14.97 -5.25 -7.88
C ASN A 6 15.54 -4.07 -7.07
N THR A 7 14.67 -3.38 -6.34
CA THR A 7 15.05 -2.23 -5.52
C THR A 7 16.02 -2.62 -4.40
N PHE A 8 15.87 -3.83 -3.85
CA PHE A 8 16.73 -4.32 -2.78
C PHE A 8 18.17 -4.53 -3.25
N THR A 9 18.37 -5.23 -4.36
CA THR A 9 19.71 -5.53 -4.91
C THR A 9 20.23 -4.43 -5.84
N LYS A 10 19.39 -3.45 -6.20
CA LYS A 10 19.67 -2.36 -7.16
C LYS A 10 20.14 -2.87 -8.52
N SER A 11 19.64 -4.02 -8.95
CA SER A 11 20.03 -4.69 -10.19
C SER A 11 18.83 -5.24 -10.97
N LEU A 12 19.05 -5.50 -12.26
CA LEU A 12 18.09 -6.23 -13.09
C LEU A 12 18.23 -7.72 -12.83
N GLU A 13 17.18 -8.34 -12.34
CA GLU A 13 17.13 -9.77 -12.02
C GLU A 13 16.13 -10.49 -12.90
N THR A 14 16.42 -11.72 -13.22
CA THR A 14 15.47 -12.60 -13.94
C THR A 14 14.37 -13.03 -12.97
N LEU A 15 13.13 -12.83 -13.38
CA LEU A 15 11.99 -13.38 -12.65
C LEU A 15 11.94 -14.89 -12.89
N GLU A 16 12.34 -15.65 -11.89
CA GLU A 16 12.32 -17.12 -11.94
C GLU A 16 11.02 -17.64 -11.30
N SER A 17 10.35 -18.56 -12.00
CA SER A 17 9.28 -19.35 -11.42
C SER A 17 9.89 -20.55 -10.72
N THR A 18 9.73 -20.64 -9.43
CA THR A 18 10.19 -21.77 -8.61
C THR A 18 9.21 -22.96 -8.64
N GLY A 19 8.37 -23.07 -9.68
CA GLY A 19 7.32 -24.09 -9.79
C GLY A 19 6.05 -23.78 -8.98
N SER A 20 5.97 -22.61 -8.37
CA SER A 20 4.80 -22.07 -7.69
C SER A 20 4.26 -20.83 -8.42
N ASP A 21 3.06 -20.39 -8.06
CA ASP A 21 2.48 -19.16 -8.57
C ASP A 21 3.38 -17.94 -8.29
N ILE A 22 3.54 -17.08 -9.28
CA ILE A 22 4.17 -15.76 -9.09
C ILE A 22 3.14 -14.86 -8.42
N LYS A 23 3.44 -14.40 -7.21
CA LYS A 23 2.57 -13.54 -6.42
C LYS A 23 2.94 -12.08 -6.63
N ILE A 24 1.97 -11.27 -7.03
CA ILE A 24 2.13 -9.85 -7.27
C ILE A 24 1.17 -9.10 -6.34
N TYR A 25 1.71 -8.19 -5.53
CA TYR A 25 0.92 -7.23 -4.77
C TYR A 25 1.15 -5.82 -5.31
N LEU A 26 0.08 -5.16 -5.70
CA LEU A 26 0.07 -3.77 -6.13
C LEU A 26 -0.66 -2.94 -5.08
N CYS A 27 0.01 -1.89 -4.56
CA CYS A 27 -0.68 -0.90 -3.76
C CYS A 27 -1.80 -0.24 -4.57
N GLY A 28 -3.01 -0.37 -4.08
CA GLY A 28 -4.21 0.18 -4.72
C GLY A 28 -4.45 1.65 -4.39
N PRO A 29 -5.54 2.22 -4.90
CA PRO A 29 -5.86 3.63 -4.67
C PRO A 29 -6.39 3.88 -3.27
N THR A 30 -6.16 5.10 -2.76
CA THR A 30 -6.97 5.70 -1.70
C THR A 30 -8.15 6.38 -2.38
N VAL A 31 -9.37 5.92 -2.07
CA VAL A 31 -10.59 6.31 -2.80
C VAL A 31 -11.18 7.63 -2.28
N GLN A 32 -10.37 8.66 -2.24
CA GLN A 32 -10.73 10.02 -1.79
C GLN A 32 -11.28 10.91 -2.91
N SER A 33 -10.94 10.61 -4.16
CA SER A 33 -11.31 11.39 -5.34
C SER A 33 -11.27 10.53 -6.59
N SER A 34 -11.93 10.98 -7.66
CA SER A 34 -11.98 10.30 -8.95
C SER A 34 -10.59 9.93 -9.48
N PRO A 35 -10.46 8.82 -10.22
CA PRO A 35 -9.20 8.41 -10.82
C PRO A 35 -8.66 9.44 -11.81
N HIS A 36 -7.35 9.52 -11.93
CA HIS A 36 -6.66 10.33 -12.93
C HIS A 36 -5.67 9.48 -13.72
N ILE A 37 -5.07 10.06 -14.75
CA ILE A 37 -4.16 9.35 -15.67
C ILE A 37 -3.02 8.60 -14.97
N GLY A 38 -2.55 9.07 -13.83
CA GLY A 38 -1.52 8.39 -13.05
C GLY A 38 -1.98 7.03 -12.53
N HIS A 39 -3.24 6.94 -12.06
CA HIS A 39 -3.84 5.68 -11.64
C HIS A 39 -4.03 4.74 -12.83
N GLY A 40 -4.51 5.25 -13.96
CA GLY A 40 -4.65 4.47 -15.21
C GLY A 40 -3.30 3.93 -15.71
N ARG A 41 -2.25 4.75 -15.67
CA ARG A 41 -0.90 4.32 -16.03
C ARG A 41 -0.42 3.16 -15.16
N SER A 42 -0.59 3.27 -13.85
CA SER A 42 -0.22 2.19 -12.92
C SER A 42 -0.97 0.90 -13.24
N ALA A 43 -2.30 0.98 -13.39
CA ALA A 43 -3.13 -0.17 -13.70
C ALA A 43 -2.70 -0.87 -15.00
N VAL A 44 -2.51 -0.13 -16.08
CA VAL A 44 -2.11 -0.68 -17.41
C VAL A 44 -0.72 -1.31 -17.36
N VAL A 45 0.26 -0.70 -16.66
CA VAL A 45 1.62 -1.25 -16.55
C VAL A 45 1.60 -2.61 -15.83
N PHE A 46 0.88 -2.71 -14.72
CA PHE A 46 0.78 -3.98 -13.98
C PHE A 46 -0.09 -5.00 -14.70
N ASP A 47 -1.16 -4.59 -15.38
CA ASP A 47 -1.95 -5.46 -16.25
C ASP A 47 -1.09 -6.09 -17.36
N PHE A 48 -0.30 -5.26 -18.04
CA PHE A 48 0.62 -5.75 -19.06
C PHE A 48 1.63 -6.74 -18.48
N MET A 49 2.19 -6.47 -17.30
CA MET A 49 3.12 -7.36 -16.62
C MET A 49 2.46 -8.71 -16.29
N VAL A 50 1.27 -8.71 -15.72
CA VAL A 50 0.51 -9.93 -15.38
C VAL A 50 0.22 -10.75 -16.64
N ARG A 51 -0.28 -10.09 -17.70
CA ARG A 51 -0.56 -10.77 -19.00
C ARG A 51 0.71 -11.36 -19.61
N TYR A 52 1.81 -10.64 -19.59
CA TYR A 52 3.08 -11.11 -20.12
C TYR A 52 3.61 -12.34 -19.36
N ILE A 53 3.53 -12.33 -18.03
CA ILE A 53 3.95 -13.47 -17.20
C ILE A 53 3.08 -14.69 -17.50
N LYS A 54 1.75 -14.52 -17.58
CA LYS A 54 0.80 -15.59 -17.95
C LYS A 54 1.08 -16.10 -19.37
N PHE A 55 1.32 -15.21 -20.32
CA PHE A 55 1.69 -15.57 -21.70
C PHE A 55 3.01 -16.37 -21.76
N SER A 56 3.95 -16.10 -20.89
CA SER A 56 5.22 -16.83 -20.76
C SER A 56 5.08 -18.21 -20.11
N GLY A 57 3.86 -18.68 -19.84
CA GLY A 57 3.58 -20.01 -19.31
C GLY A 57 3.65 -20.10 -17.78
N ASN A 58 3.68 -18.97 -17.06
CA ASN A 58 3.70 -18.95 -15.61
C ASN A 58 2.28 -18.67 -15.05
N SER A 59 1.97 -19.26 -13.89
CA SER A 59 0.79 -18.90 -13.12
C SER A 59 1.05 -17.64 -12.30
N VAL A 60 0.03 -16.79 -12.15
CA VAL A 60 0.12 -15.52 -11.41
C VAL A 60 -1.09 -15.38 -10.49
N ILE A 61 -0.82 -15.05 -9.25
CA ILE A 61 -1.80 -14.55 -8.28
C ILE A 61 -1.58 -13.04 -8.11
N PHE A 62 -2.55 -12.25 -8.51
CA PHE A 62 -2.49 -10.79 -8.49
C PHE A 62 -3.42 -10.23 -7.43
N ALA A 63 -2.87 -9.47 -6.48
CA ALA A 63 -3.61 -8.78 -5.45
C ALA A 63 -3.42 -7.27 -5.57
N ARG A 64 -4.51 -6.49 -5.34
CA ARG A 64 -4.50 -5.04 -5.24
C ARG A 64 -5.50 -4.63 -4.17
N ASN A 65 -5.09 -3.86 -3.17
CA ASN A 65 -6.00 -3.38 -2.14
C ASN A 65 -6.81 -2.16 -2.60
N ILE A 66 -7.85 -1.85 -1.83
CA ILE A 66 -8.56 -0.56 -1.87
C ILE A 66 -8.45 0.05 -0.49
N THR A 67 -7.87 1.25 -0.40
CA THR A 67 -7.83 2.03 0.84
C THR A 67 -9.11 2.87 0.89
N ASP A 68 -10.13 2.33 1.54
CA ASP A 68 -11.47 2.91 1.64
C ASP A 68 -11.73 3.59 3.00
N ILE A 69 -10.71 3.66 3.85
CA ILE A 69 -10.66 4.47 5.07
C ILE A 69 -9.29 5.12 5.21
N ASP A 70 -9.25 6.45 5.37
CA ASP A 70 -8.05 7.27 5.47
C ASP A 70 -8.49 8.68 5.93
N ASP A 71 -7.62 9.44 6.57
CA ASP A 71 -7.95 10.79 7.03
C ASP A 71 -8.47 11.69 5.89
N LYS A 72 -7.88 11.56 4.70
CA LYS A 72 -8.29 12.32 3.51
C LYS A 72 -9.67 11.95 3.00
N ILE A 73 -10.09 10.70 3.17
CA ILE A 73 -11.46 10.27 2.82
C ILE A 73 -12.43 10.89 3.81
N ILE A 74 -12.09 10.88 5.10
CA ILE A 74 -12.90 11.48 6.17
C ILE A 74 -13.05 12.98 5.94
N GLU A 75 -11.93 13.69 5.74
CA GLU A 75 -11.94 15.14 5.45
C GLU A 75 -12.80 15.46 4.23
N LYS A 76 -12.61 14.70 3.13
CA LYS A 76 -13.35 14.92 1.90
C LYS A 76 -14.85 14.62 2.04
N SER A 77 -15.21 13.62 2.81
CA SER A 77 -16.61 13.29 3.09
C SER A 77 -17.32 14.41 3.87
N ILE A 78 -16.62 15.03 4.81
CA ILE A 78 -17.13 16.21 5.56
C ILE A 78 -17.33 17.40 4.60
N GLU A 79 -16.37 17.68 3.71
CA GLU A 79 -16.51 18.74 2.71
C GLU A 79 -17.72 18.54 1.79
N GLU A 80 -18.00 17.30 1.41
CA GLU A 80 -19.11 16.93 0.53
C GLU A 80 -20.44 16.71 1.30
N ASN A 81 -20.40 16.75 2.64
CA ASN A 81 -21.57 16.50 3.52
C ASN A 81 -22.22 15.13 3.26
N ILE A 82 -21.38 14.10 3.11
CA ILE A 82 -21.75 12.69 2.97
C ILE A 82 -20.96 11.84 3.96
N THR A 83 -21.28 10.56 4.11
CA THR A 83 -20.50 9.65 4.91
C THR A 83 -19.23 9.22 4.18
N TYR A 84 -18.18 8.82 4.94
CA TYR A 84 -16.95 8.31 4.33
C TYR A 84 -17.20 7.00 3.56
N GLN A 85 -18.19 6.20 3.99
CA GLN A 85 -18.61 5.00 3.29
C GLN A 85 -19.19 5.32 1.92
N GLU A 86 -20.15 6.27 1.85
CA GLU A 86 -20.74 6.71 0.58
C GLU A 86 -19.69 7.26 -0.38
N LEU A 87 -18.74 8.06 0.13
CA LEU A 87 -17.64 8.54 -0.68
C LEU A 87 -16.77 7.39 -1.20
N GLY A 88 -16.35 6.48 -0.28
CA GLY A 88 -15.51 5.33 -0.61
C GLY A 88 -16.15 4.40 -1.64
N GLU A 89 -17.45 4.08 -1.49
CA GLU A 89 -18.19 3.24 -2.44
C GLU A 89 -18.31 3.89 -3.81
N ARG A 90 -18.69 5.17 -3.86
CA ARG A 90 -18.81 5.92 -5.12
C ARG A 90 -17.48 5.96 -5.87
N VAL A 91 -16.42 6.37 -5.19
CA VAL A 91 -15.09 6.51 -5.83
C VAL A 91 -14.50 5.15 -6.19
N THR A 92 -14.71 4.11 -5.36
CA THR A 92 -14.32 2.73 -5.71
C THR A 92 -14.97 2.29 -7.02
N LYS A 93 -16.27 2.61 -7.20
CA LYS A 93 -16.96 2.31 -8.46
C LYS A 93 -16.33 3.05 -9.64
N GLU A 94 -16.03 4.35 -9.49
CA GLU A 94 -15.37 5.14 -10.54
C GLU A 94 -14.02 4.56 -10.94
N PHE A 95 -13.22 4.08 -9.97
CA PHE A 95 -11.97 3.38 -10.24
C PHE A 95 -12.18 2.08 -11.02
N LYS A 96 -13.14 1.25 -10.62
CA LYS A 96 -13.45 0.00 -11.31
C LYS A 96 -13.91 0.26 -12.74
N ASP A 97 -14.86 1.16 -12.93
CA ASP A 97 -15.36 1.54 -14.26
C ASP A 97 -14.21 2.05 -15.16
N SER A 98 -13.27 2.81 -14.59
CA SER A 98 -12.12 3.32 -15.33
C SER A 98 -11.11 2.23 -15.71
N TYR A 99 -10.86 1.28 -14.83
CA TYR A 99 -9.98 0.14 -15.11
C TYR A 99 -10.60 -0.81 -16.14
N ASP A 100 -11.91 -1.02 -16.07
CA ASP A 100 -12.67 -1.80 -17.05
C ASP A 100 -12.62 -1.14 -18.43
N ALA A 101 -12.81 0.19 -18.50
CA ALA A 101 -12.71 0.95 -19.74
C ALA A 101 -11.28 0.89 -20.36
N LEU A 102 -10.24 0.72 -19.55
CA LEU A 102 -8.87 0.47 -19.98
C LEU A 102 -8.58 -1.01 -20.28
N ASN A 103 -9.58 -1.89 -20.17
CA ASN A 103 -9.46 -3.34 -20.34
C ASN A 103 -8.39 -3.98 -19.43
N CYS A 104 -8.21 -3.43 -18.23
CA CYS A 104 -7.32 -4.00 -17.24
C CYS A 104 -7.97 -5.23 -16.57
N LEU A 105 -7.17 -6.25 -16.26
CA LEU A 105 -7.62 -7.45 -15.55
C LEU A 105 -8.09 -7.09 -14.14
N THR A 106 -9.19 -7.68 -13.73
CA THR A 106 -9.58 -7.68 -12.31
C THR A 106 -8.57 -8.48 -11.51
N PRO A 107 -8.09 -7.98 -10.37
CA PRO A 107 -7.21 -8.74 -9.49
C PRO A 107 -7.89 -10.01 -8.97
N ASP A 108 -7.09 -11.06 -8.66
CA ASP A 108 -7.60 -12.26 -8.01
C ASP A 108 -8.05 -11.97 -6.57
N PHE A 109 -7.42 -10.98 -5.91
CA PHE A 109 -7.78 -10.48 -4.59
C PHE A 109 -7.79 -8.95 -4.58
N GLU A 110 -8.89 -8.36 -4.11
CA GLU A 110 -9.04 -6.90 -3.98
C GLU A 110 -9.62 -6.54 -2.60
N PRO A 111 -8.86 -6.78 -1.49
CA PRO A 111 -9.33 -6.50 -0.14
C PRO A 111 -9.49 -4.99 0.07
N LYS A 112 -10.51 -4.61 0.83
CA LYS A 112 -10.68 -3.26 1.35
C LYS A 112 -10.03 -3.12 2.72
N ALA A 113 -9.51 -1.94 3.04
CA ALA A 113 -8.94 -1.66 4.35
C ALA A 113 -9.96 -1.87 5.47
N THR A 114 -11.21 -1.44 5.28
CA THR A 114 -12.30 -1.62 6.26
C THR A 114 -12.66 -3.08 6.51
N GLU A 115 -12.41 -3.98 5.56
CA GLU A 115 -12.69 -5.42 5.69
C GLU A 115 -11.58 -6.17 6.44
N THR A 116 -10.45 -5.53 6.74
CA THR A 116 -9.27 -6.15 7.33
C THR A 116 -8.84 -5.52 8.66
N ILE A 117 -9.72 -4.71 9.29
CA ILE A 117 -9.43 -4.01 10.55
C ILE A 117 -9.04 -4.98 11.67
N ASP A 118 -9.77 -6.08 11.83
CA ASP A 118 -9.48 -7.06 12.88
C ASP A 118 -8.08 -7.67 12.72
N GLN A 119 -7.68 -8.03 11.50
CA GLN A 119 -6.34 -8.54 11.20
C GLN A 119 -5.25 -7.49 11.41
N MET A 120 -5.55 -6.20 11.14
CA MET A 120 -4.64 -5.11 11.45
C MET A 120 -4.43 -4.96 12.95
N ILE A 121 -5.50 -5.05 13.75
CA ILE A 121 -5.42 -4.99 15.22
C ILE A 121 -4.58 -6.15 15.74
N GLU A 122 -4.83 -7.39 15.30
CA GLU A 122 -4.04 -8.56 15.67
C GLU A 122 -2.55 -8.36 15.35
N LEU A 123 -2.22 -7.82 14.17
CA LEU A 123 -0.83 -7.54 13.82
C LEU A 123 -0.21 -6.46 14.71
N ILE A 124 -0.97 -5.41 15.04
CA ILE A 124 -0.51 -4.33 15.92
C ILE A 124 -0.23 -4.87 17.33
N ASP A 125 -1.11 -5.69 17.86
CA ASP A 125 -0.95 -6.31 19.17
C ASP A 125 0.30 -7.21 19.20
N ASP A 126 0.51 -8.04 18.18
CA ASP A 126 1.72 -8.87 18.03
C ASP A 126 3.01 -8.01 17.97
N LEU A 127 2.97 -6.86 17.29
CA LEU A 127 4.10 -5.92 17.25
C LEU A 127 4.37 -5.27 18.61
N ILE A 128 3.32 -4.96 19.38
CA ILE A 128 3.45 -4.44 20.75
C ILE A 128 4.05 -5.51 21.67
N GLU A 129 3.55 -6.74 21.63
CA GLU A 129 4.07 -7.85 22.42
C GLU A 129 5.56 -8.14 22.13
N LYS A 130 5.96 -8.01 20.87
CA LYS A 130 7.36 -8.13 20.43
C LYS A 130 8.21 -6.89 20.71
N ASN A 131 7.67 -5.87 21.37
CA ASN A 131 8.31 -4.60 21.66
C ASN A 131 8.73 -3.77 20.43
N TYR A 132 8.17 -4.01 19.26
CA TYR A 132 8.33 -3.16 18.09
C TYR A 132 7.30 -2.02 18.07
N GLY A 133 6.14 -2.21 18.68
CA GLY A 133 5.10 -1.20 18.86
C GLY A 133 5.12 -0.55 20.24
N TYR A 134 4.66 0.68 20.35
CA TYR A 134 4.41 1.36 21.62
C TYR A 134 3.18 2.25 21.56
N ILE A 135 2.47 2.34 22.69
CA ILE A 135 1.23 3.09 22.83
C ILE A 135 1.54 4.50 23.32
N THR A 136 0.87 5.50 22.75
CA THR A 136 0.89 6.90 23.18
C THR A 136 -0.53 7.40 23.36
N LYS A 137 -0.70 8.68 23.70
CA LYS A 137 -2.03 9.31 23.79
C LYS A 137 -2.69 9.48 22.42
N SER A 138 -1.90 9.67 21.36
CA SER A 138 -2.36 9.90 19.99
C SER A 138 -2.55 8.61 19.19
N GLY A 139 -2.04 7.47 19.64
CA GLY A 139 -2.17 6.19 18.95
C GLY A 139 -1.08 5.19 19.25
N VAL A 140 -0.93 4.21 18.37
CA VAL A 140 0.12 3.18 18.43
C VAL A 140 1.14 3.46 17.35
N TYR A 141 2.42 3.40 17.69
CA TYR A 141 3.52 3.67 16.77
C TYR A 141 4.49 2.49 16.69
N PHE A 142 5.05 2.27 15.51
CA PHE A 142 6.12 1.31 15.31
C PHE A 142 7.48 1.96 15.60
N ASP A 143 8.31 1.33 16.42
CA ASP A 143 9.64 1.80 16.77
C ASP A 143 10.67 1.30 15.76
N VAL A 144 10.89 2.06 14.70
CA VAL A 144 11.83 1.71 13.62
C VAL A 144 13.27 1.54 14.09
N SER A 145 13.63 2.13 15.24
CA SER A 145 14.98 1.98 15.80
C SER A 145 15.28 0.58 16.33
N LYS A 146 14.25 -0.22 16.51
CA LYS A 146 14.35 -1.62 16.97
C LYS A 146 14.37 -2.64 15.82
N TYR A 147 14.22 -2.17 14.59
CA TYR A 147 14.21 -3.04 13.41
C TYR A 147 15.38 -2.69 12.49
N ASP A 148 16.52 -3.35 12.68
CA ASP A 148 17.78 -3.04 12.02
C ASP A 148 17.69 -3.00 10.49
N SER A 149 16.85 -3.86 9.90
CA SER A 149 16.65 -3.95 8.44
C SER A 149 15.63 -2.96 7.88
N TYR A 150 15.08 -2.03 8.67
CA TYR A 150 13.96 -1.17 8.23
C TYR A 150 14.26 -0.37 6.95
N LEU A 151 15.47 0.09 6.76
CA LEU A 151 15.88 0.92 5.62
C LEU A 151 16.58 0.14 4.49
N GLU A 152 16.81 -1.15 4.65
CA GLU A 152 17.56 -1.96 3.67
C GLU A 152 16.93 -1.94 2.28
N LEU A 153 15.60 -2.12 2.18
CA LEU A 153 14.89 -2.12 0.90
C LEU A 153 15.02 -0.78 0.17
N SER A 154 14.86 0.33 0.87
CA SER A 154 14.92 1.67 0.27
C SER A 154 16.34 2.14 0.01
N GLY A 155 17.32 1.61 0.75
CA GLY A 155 18.70 2.05 0.75
C GLY A 155 18.91 3.50 1.21
N ARG A 156 17.92 4.05 1.96
CA ARG A 156 17.96 5.41 2.52
C ARG A 156 18.64 5.41 3.90
N SER A 157 19.14 6.57 4.30
CA SER A 157 19.53 6.81 5.68
C SER A 157 18.36 7.36 6.51
N PHE A 158 18.43 7.22 7.83
CA PHE A 158 17.46 7.84 8.74
C PHE A 158 17.35 9.35 8.53
N ASP A 159 18.45 10.04 8.26
CA ASP A 159 18.49 11.48 8.02
C ASP A 159 17.74 11.89 6.73
N GLU A 160 17.76 11.04 5.70
CA GLU A 160 17.03 11.29 4.47
C GLU A 160 15.52 11.07 4.66
N VAL A 161 15.15 10.10 5.48
CA VAL A 161 13.72 9.86 5.82
C VAL A 161 13.17 11.01 6.64
N LEU A 162 13.95 11.52 7.62
CA LEU A 162 13.58 12.70 8.43
C LEU A 162 13.33 13.94 7.59
N ARG A 163 14.16 14.19 6.58
CA ARG A 163 14.02 15.36 5.68
C ARG A 163 12.80 15.24 4.74
N GLY A 164 12.32 14.02 4.49
CA GLY A 164 11.18 13.73 3.61
C GLY A 164 9.81 13.77 4.29
N THR A 165 9.73 13.94 5.62
CA THR A 165 8.47 13.96 6.34
C THR A 165 7.67 15.21 6.01
N ARG A 166 6.50 15.02 5.37
CA ARG A 166 5.55 16.08 5.01
C ARG A 166 4.54 16.38 6.11
N VAL A 167 4.57 15.64 7.20
CA VAL A 167 3.60 15.72 8.31
C VAL A 167 4.29 16.35 9.51
N ASN A 168 3.58 17.23 10.23
CA ASN A 168 4.03 17.74 11.51
C ASN A 168 4.34 16.57 12.44
N VAL A 169 5.52 16.60 13.07
CA VAL A 169 5.91 15.57 14.03
C VAL A 169 4.99 15.66 15.24
N GLU A 170 4.22 14.61 15.49
CA GLU A 170 3.43 14.49 16.71
C GLU A 170 4.37 14.53 17.92
N GLU A 171 4.06 15.35 18.91
CA GLU A 171 4.88 15.57 20.12
C GLU A 171 5.11 14.27 20.92
N ASP A 172 4.20 13.30 20.79
CA ASP A 172 4.22 12.03 21.50
C ASP A 172 5.15 10.97 20.88
N LYS A 173 5.72 11.22 19.69
CA LYS A 173 6.63 10.28 19.02
C LYS A 173 7.99 10.24 19.72
N LYS A 174 8.48 9.04 20.03
CA LYS A 174 9.83 8.84 20.59
C LYS A 174 10.95 9.28 19.64
N ASN A 175 10.69 9.18 18.33
CA ASN A 175 11.63 9.55 17.28
C ASN A 175 10.81 10.08 16.08
N PRO A 176 11.18 11.21 15.46
CA PRO A 176 10.48 11.74 14.29
C PRO A 176 10.45 10.80 13.06
N CYS A 177 11.33 9.80 13.00
CA CYS A 177 11.31 8.75 11.99
C CYS A 177 10.27 7.65 12.21
N LEU A 178 9.51 7.70 13.31
CA LEU A 178 8.54 6.65 13.62
C LEU A 178 7.35 6.72 12.67
N LEU A 179 7.11 5.61 11.98
CA LEU A 179 5.90 5.44 11.19
C LEU A 179 4.69 5.36 12.12
N TYR A 180 3.65 6.06 11.71
CA TYR A 180 2.31 5.80 12.18
C TYR A 180 1.91 4.40 11.69
N THR A 181 1.39 3.54 12.55
CA THR A 181 0.86 2.22 12.16
C THR A 181 -0.49 2.38 11.47
N SER A 182 -0.58 3.32 10.54
CA SER A 182 -1.67 3.36 9.60
C SER A 182 -1.36 2.40 8.46
N PRO A 183 -2.31 1.62 7.98
CA PRO A 183 -2.13 0.73 6.84
C PRO A 183 -1.98 1.47 5.51
N SER A 184 -1.58 2.73 5.53
CA SER A 184 -1.36 3.49 4.31
C SER A 184 -0.15 2.94 3.56
N PRO A 185 -0.31 2.45 2.33
CA PRO A 185 0.80 1.92 1.53
C PRO A 185 1.71 3.01 0.94
N ARG A 186 1.64 4.24 1.44
CA ARG A 186 2.41 5.39 0.94
C ARG A 186 3.59 5.80 1.79
N ASP A 187 3.78 5.15 2.93
CA ASP A 187 4.88 5.46 3.84
C ASP A 187 6.07 4.53 3.64
#